data_2a448c1e6499ec842b52f9dcd455eb86
#
_entry.id   2a448c1e6499ec842b52f9dcd455eb86
#
_cell.length_a   1.000
_cell.length_b   1.000
_cell.length_c   1.000
_cell.angle_alpha   90.00
_cell.angle_beta   90.00
_cell.angle_gamma   90.00
#
_symmetry.space_group_name_H-M   'P 1'
#
loop_
_entity.id
_entity.type
_entity.pdbx_description
1 polymer ?
#
loop_
_entity_poly.entity_id
_entity_poly.type
_entity_poly.pdbx_seq_one_letter_code
_entity_poly.pdbx_strand_id
1 'polypeptide(L)'
;MKMVLFSRKMFVPCDKFVNLHMLENINSPADLRKLDRTRLVQLCSEVRDYIIKCCSTNPGHLGSSLGAVELIVGLHYVFDTPHDKIVYDVGHQAYAHKILTGRREAFKNNRMKGGLSGFPRRDESEYDAFGVGHSSTSISAALGMSYAAKLRGIDEKVIAVIGDGALTGGLALEGLNNAGASRSDILIILNDNNCSIDKNTGGLHDYLLKITTDPTYNRIKNKIWEKMGEGRLREKMQNLVRSTKSSLVDDFGGSLFGSLGFRYFGPIDGNDINAVLTALTRLKDLKGPRILHTITKKGKGYAPAEANPTVWHAPGRFVPETGERLPGKRPADRYQDVFGQVLLELAKMDDR
;
A
#
# COMPACT_ATOMS: atom_id res chain seq x y z
N MET A 1 -15.93 37.07 49.48
CA MET A 1 -15.23 37.42 48.25
C MET A 1 -14.30 36.22 47.90
N LYS A 2 -14.77 35.29 47.10
CA LYS A 2 -14.02 34.09 46.72
C LYS A 2 -13.37 34.34 45.37
N MET A 3 -12.05 34.41 45.35
CA MET A 3 -11.27 34.49 44.12
C MET A 3 -11.25 33.13 43.42
N VAL A 4 -11.77 33.04 42.20
CA VAL A 4 -11.67 31.87 41.33
C VAL A 4 -10.39 32.04 40.50
N LEU A 5 -9.41 31.21 40.76
CA LEU A 5 -8.20 31.10 39.94
C LEU A 5 -8.53 30.45 38.62
N PHE A 6 -8.49 31.22 37.52
CA PHE A 6 -8.51 30.70 36.16
C PHE A 6 -7.15 30.05 35.83
N SER A 7 -7.19 28.74 35.62
CA SER A 7 -6.08 27.98 35.10
C SER A 7 -5.68 28.50 33.71
N ARG A 8 -4.46 29.03 33.57
CA ARG A 8 -3.84 29.33 32.29
C ARG A 8 -3.66 28.04 31.51
N LYS A 9 -4.55 27.75 30.55
CA LYS A 9 -4.23 26.82 29.49
C LYS A 9 -3.03 27.38 28.72
N MET A 10 -1.92 26.69 28.82
CA MET A 10 -0.74 26.91 28.00
C MET A 10 -1.14 26.75 26.54
N PHE A 11 -1.19 27.85 25.81
CA PHE A 11 -1.23 27.87 24.37
C PHE A 11 0.11 27.29 23.90
N VAL A 12 0.09 26.07 23.39
CA VAL A 12 1.22 25.54 22.63
C VAL A 12 1.20 26.26 21.29
N PRO A 13 2.25 27.00 20.91
CA PRO A 13 2.27 27.67 19.61
C PRO A 13 2.15 26.62 18.51
N CYS A 14 1.29 26.89 17.55
CA CYS A 14 1.03 26.06 16.37
C CYS A 14 2.15 26.17 15.31
N ASP A 15 3.42 26.19 15.72
CA ASP A 15 4.59 26.31 14.84
C ASP A 15 5.23 24.97 14.47
N LYS A 16 4.47 23.87 14.55
CA LYS A 16 4.87 22.62 13.91
C LYS A 16 4.28 22.48 12.51
N PHE A 17 4.35 23.52 11.69
CA PHE A 17 4.43 23.32 10.26
C PHE A 17 5.80 22.70 9.99
N VAL A 18 5.79 21.39 9.83
CA VAL A 18 6.96 20.63 9.42
C VAL A 18 7.56 21.35 8.21
N ASN A 19 8.80 21.77 8.32
CA ASN A 19 9.56 22.33 7.21
C ASN A 19 9.57 21.27 6.09
N LEU A 20 8.79 21.46 5.04
CA LEU A 20 8.72 20.59 3.85
C LEU A 20 10.01 20.66 3.01
N HIS A 21 11.14 21.04 3.61
CA HIS A 21 12.40 21.33 2.89
C HIS A 21 12.94 20.13 2.12
N MET A 22 12.68 18.91 2.58
CA MET A 22 13.19 17.72 1.91
C MET A 22 12.30 17.34 0.74
N LEU A 23 10.99 17.23 0.96
CA LEU A 23 10.02 16.88 -0.08
C LEU A 23 10.01 17.89 -1.25
N GLU A 24 10.28 19.16 -0.97
CA GLU A 24 10.36 20.20 -2.00
C GLU A 24 11.46 19.95 -3.03
N ASN A 25 12.52 19.26 -2.64
CA ASN A 25 13.65 18.92 -3.51
C ASN A 25 13.48 17.56 -4.22
N ILE A 26 12.40 16.82 -3.96
CA ILE A 26 12.12 15.53 -4.62
C ILE A 26 11.15 15.76 -5.78
N ASN A 27 11.68 15.78 -6.98
CA ASN A 27 10.89 15.93 -8.22
C ASN A 27 10.83 14.62 -9.02
N SER A 28 11.64 13.63 -8.65
CA SER A 28 11.68 12.32 -9.30
C SER A 28 12.17 11.25 -8.32
N PRO A 29 11.92 9.96 -8.61
CA PRO A 29 12.55 8.87 -7.87
C PRO A 29 14.09 8.91 -7.90
N ALA A 30 14.69 9.49 -8.92
CA ALA A 30 16.14 9.67 -8.98
C ALA A 30 16.64 10.63 -7.88
N ASP A 31 15.88 11.66 -7.55
CA ASP A 31 16.23 12.56 -6.44
C ASP A 31 16.04 11.88 -5.09
N LEU A 32 14.97 11.07 -4.95
CA LEU A 32 14.74 10.27 -3.76
C LEU A 32 15.92 9.32 -3.47
N ARG A 33 16.46 8.65 -4.50
CA ARG A 33 17.59 7.72 -4.36
C ARG A 33 18.91 8.37 -3.96
N LYS A 34 19.04 9.69 -4.06
CA LYS A 34 20.21 10.45 -3.58
C LYS A 34 20.19 10.68 -2.06
N LEU A 35 19.04 10.51 -1.41
CA LEU A 35 18.93 10.71 0.02
C LEU A 35 19.62 9.59 0.81
N ASP A 36 20.23 9.97 1.94
CA ASP A 36 20.65 8.99 2.94
C ASP A 36 19.43 8.29 3.56
N ARG A 37 19.58 7.00 3.86
CA ARG A 37 18.51 6.18 4.47
C ARG A 37 17.96 6.78 5.76
N THR A 38 18.79 7.40 6.55
CA THR A 38 18.40 8.04 7.83
C THR A 38 17.39 9.15 7.64
N ARG A 39 17.36 9.78 6.47
CA ARG A 39 16.45 10.87 6.13
C ARG A 39 15.08 10.41 5.64
N LEU A 40 14.93 9.16 5.28
CA LEU A 40 13.68 8.64 4.70
C LEU A 40 12.54 8.60 5.71
N VAL A 41 12.82 8.45 7.00
CA VAL A 41 11.80 8.54 8.07
C VAL A 41 11.14 9.92 8.06
N GLN A 42 11.97 10.97 7.99
CA GLN A 42 11.47 12.35 7.91
C GLN A 42 10.71 12.58 6.62
N LEU A 43 11.22 12.12 5.47
CA LEU A 43 10.52 12.24 4.18
C LEU A 43 9.14 11.58 4.22
N CYS A 44 9.01 10.39 4.81
CA CYS A 44 7.70 9.74 4.97
C CYS A 44 6.72 10.59 5.77
N SER A 45 7.19 11.29 6.82
CA SER A 45 6.36 12.23 7.57
C SER A 45 5.92 13.41 6.70
N GLU A 46 6.85 14.05 5.99
CA GLU A 46 6.56 15.19 5.11
C GLU A 46 5.56 14.82 3.99
N VAL A 47 5.70 13.63 3.40
CA VAL A 47 4.74 13.11 2.40
C VAL A 47 3.35 12.93 3.01
N ARG A 48 3.25 12.40 4.24
CA ARG A 48 1.95 12.28 4.93
C ARG A 48 1.29 13.61 5.18
N ASP A 49 2.04 14.55 5.74
CA ASP A 49 1.54 15.89 6.05
C ASP A 49 1.04 16.59 4.78
N TYR A 50 1.77 16.40 3.67
CA TYR A 50 1.37 16.93 2.38
C TYR A 50 0.08 16.28 1.85
N ILE A 51 -0.07 14.95 1.97
CA ILE A 51 -1.31 14.24 1.61
C ILE A 51 -2.48 14.72 2.45
N ILE A 52 -2.31 14.84 3.78
CA ILE A 52 -3.36 15.33 4.70
C ILE A 52 -3.81 16.73 4.29
N LYS A 53 -2.85 17.65 4.08
CA LYS A 53 -3.11 19.03 3.67
C LYS A 53 -3.88 19.09 2.35
N CYS A 54 -3.48 18.35 1.33
CA CYS A 54 -4.17 18.35 0.04
C CYS A 54 -5.56 17.72 0.12
N CYS A 55 -5.69 16.58 0.81
CA CYS A 55 -6.98 15.87 0.93
C CYS A 55 -7.98 16.58 1.82
N SER A 56 -7.55 17.45 2.73
CA SER A 56 -8.46 18.26 3.55
C SER A 56 -9.29 19.22 2.70
N THR A 57 -8.72 19.72 1.61
CA THR A 57 -9.36 20.64 0.67
C THR A 57 -10.00 19.91 -0.50
N ASN A 58 -9.26 18.98 -1.11
CA ASN A 58 -9.69 18.15 -2.25
C ASN A 58 -9.81 16.69 -1.84
N PRO A 59 -11.00 16.26 -1.39
CA PRO A 59 -11.20 14.95 -0.79
C PRO A 59 -10.80 13.79 -1.69
N GLY A 60 -10.17 12.78 -1.08
CA GLY A 60 -9.75 11.56 -1.75
C GLY A 60 -9.59 10.38 -0.80
N HIS A 61 -8.90 9.34 -1.25
CA HIS A 61 -8.64 8.12 -0.47
C HIS A 61 -7.51 8.37 0.53
N LEU A 62 -7.84 9.04 1.65
CA LEU A 62 -6.86 9.47 2.64
C LEU A 62 -6.25 8.31 3.40
N GLY A 63 -7.08 7.50 4.07
CA GLY A 63 -6.60 6.46 4.99
C GLY A 63 -5.70 5.44 4.33
N SER A 64 -6.05 4.97 3.15
CA SER A 64 -5.26 3.99 2.38
C SER A 64 -3.91 4.56 1.94
N SER A 65 -3.90 5.83 1.50
CA SER A 65 -2.68 6.50 1.05
C SER A 65 -1.72 6.78 2.20
N LEU A 66 -2.22 7.17 3.39
CA LEU A 66 -1.39 7.37 4.57
C LEU A 66 -0.74 6.07 5.07
N GLY A 67 -1.47 4.95 4.98
CA GLY A 67 -0.96 3.64 5.38
C GLY A 67 0.14 3.10 4.48
N ALA A 68 0.22 3.54 3.23
CA ALA A 68 1.14 3.00 2.22
C ALA A 68 2.39 3.86 1.98
N VAL A 69 2.62 4.94 2.74
CA VAL A 69 3.70 5.90 2.45
C VAL A 69 5.07 5.26 2.49
N GLU A 70 5.45 4.55 3.55
CA GLU A 70 6.76 3.89 3.66
C GLU A 70 6.96 2.86 2.58
N LEU A 71 5.92 2.11 2.26
CA LEU A 71 5.97 1.11 1.21
C LEU A 71 6.28 1.75 -0.15
N ILE A 72 5.60 2.85 -0.49
CA ILE A 72 5.78 3.56 -1.77
C ILE A 72 7.14 4.26 -1.83
N VAL A 73 7.57 4.92 -0.75
CA VAL A 73 8.91 5.50 -0.64
C VAL A 73 9.97 4.42 -0.83
N GLY A 74 9.82 3.27 -0.14
CA GLY A 74 10.74 2.15 -0.25
C GLY A 74 10.81 1.55 -1.66
N LEU A 75 9.68 1.41 -2.33
CA LEU A 75 9.60 0.93 -3.71
C LEU A 75 10.37 1.84 -4.66
N HIS A 76 10.13 3.15 -4.63
CA HIS A 76 10.83 4.11 -5.49
C HIS A 76 12.30 4.33 -5.12
N TYR A 77 12.68 4.03 -3.87
CA TYR A 77 14.07 4.08 -3.43
C TYR A 77 14.89 2.89 -3.92
N VAL A 78 14.29 1.69 -3.91
CA VAL A 78 14.99 0.42 -4.22
C VAL A 78 14.94 0.09 -5.71
N PHE A 79 13.80 0.32 -6.38
CA PHE A 79 13.60 -0.02 -7.78
C PHE A 79 13.85 1.17 -8.70
N ASP A 80 14.36 0.91 -9.90
CA ASP A 80 14.69 1.94 -10.88
C ASP A 80 13.50 2.29 -11.77
N THR A 81 12.50 2.97 -11.16
CA THR A 81 11.33 3.45 -11.90
C THR A 81 11.68 4.71 -12.73
N PRO A 82 11.13 4.86 -13.95
CA PRO A 82 10.08 4.07 -14.59
C PRO A 82 10.55 2.85 -15.38
N HIS A 83 11.87 2.52 -15.39
CA HIS A 83 12.35 1.30 -16.03
C HIS A 83 11.71 0.07 -15.38
N ASP A 84 11.87 -0.09 -14.07
CA ASP A 84 11.13 -1.09 -13.29
C ASP A 84 9.64 -0.68 -13.19
N LYS A 85 8.73 -1.64 -13.32
CA LYS A 85 7.28 -1.40 -13.38
C LYS A 85 6.60 -1.67 -12.06
N ILE A 86 5.84 -0.69 -11.57
CA ILE A 86 4.99 -0.85 -10.38
C ILE A 86 3.53 -0.71 -10.82
N VAL A 87 2.74 -1.75 -10.57
CA VAL A 87 1.30 -1.77 -10.82
C VAL A 87 0.56 -1.75 -9.47
N TYR A 88 -0.18 -0.70 -9.22
CA TYR A 88 -1.00 -0.57 -8.01
C TYR A 88 -2.39 -1.16 -8.25
N ASP A 89 -2.85 -2.05 -7.36
CA ASP A 89 -4.23 -2.54 -7.40
C ASP A 89 -5.20 -1.44 -6.97
N VAL A 90 -6.29 -1.24 -7.70
CA VAL A 90 -7.19 -0.08 -7.56
C VAL A 90 -6.46 1.26 -7.78
N GLY A 91 -5.34 1.47 -7.11
CA GLY A 91 -4.55 2.70 -7.15
C GLY A 91 -4.98 3.78 -6.15
N HIS A 92 -5.93 3.49 -5.28
CA HIS A 92 -6.42 4.40 -4.24
C HIS A 92 -5.38 4.73 -3.16
N GLN A 93 -4.35 3.90 -3.01
CA GLN A 93 -3.22 4.08 -2.09
C GLN A 93 -2.04 4.84 -2.70
N ALA A 94 -2.10 5.22 -3.99
CA ALA A 94 -0.94 5.67 -4.77
C ALA A 94 -0.67 7.18 -4.71
N TYR A 95 -1.12 7.90 -3.68
CA TYR A 95 -0.90 9.35 -3.61
C TYR A 95 0.58 9.71 -3.41
N ALA A 96 1.29 8.99 -2.54
CA ALA A 96 2.73 9.16 -2.38
C ALA A 96 3.49 8.91 -3.70
N HIS A 97 3.07 7.91 -4.51
CA HIS A 97 3.62 7.67 -5.84
C HIS A 97 3.50 8.90 -6.75
N LYS A 98 2.30 9.51 -6.84
CA LYS A 98 2.13 10.73 -7.64
C LYS A 98 3.01 11.89 -7.18
N ILE A 99 3.10 12.08 -5.86
CA ILE A 99 3.89 13.16 -5.25
C ILE A 99 5.38 12.97 -5.57
N LEU A 100 5.92 11.76 -5.43
CA LEU A 100 7.33 11.43 -5.62
C LEU A 100 7.76 11.32 -7.09
N THR A 101 6.80 11.29 -8.02
CA THR A 101 7.04 11.18 -9.47
C THR A 101 6.76 12.49 -10.22
N GLY A 102 7.08 13.63 -9.61
CA GLY A 102 7.06 14.96 -10.26
C GLY A 102 5.70 15.65 -10.27
N ARG A 103 4.67 15.05 -9.70
CA ARG A 103 3.29 15.59 -9.70
C ARG A 103 2.90 16.27 -8.39
N ARG A 104 3.86 16.61 -7.52
CA ARG A 104 3.58 17.22 -6.20
C ARG A 104 2.73 18.48 -6.30
N GLU A 105 3.11 19.44 -7.17
CA GLU A 105 2.36 20.69 -7.31
C GLU A 105 0.97 20.45 -7.92
N ALA A 106 0.89 19.61 -8.95
CA ALA A 106 -0.38 19.25 -9.58
C ALA A 106 -1.31 18.47 -8.62
N PHE A 107 -0.75 17.79 -7.63
CA PHE A 107 -1.52 17.03 -6.63
C PHE A 107 -2.44 17.91 -5.77
N LYS A 108 -2.17 19.20 -5.65
CA LYS A 108 -3.06 20.18 -5.02
C LYS A 108 -4.46 20.21 -5.67
N ASN A 109 -4.54 19.84 -6.96
CA ASN A 109 -5.80 19.75 -7.73
C ASN A 109 -6.19 18.28 -8.01
N ASN A 110 -5.72 17.33 -7.18
CA ASN A 110 -6.07 15.92 -7.31
C ASN A 110 -7.60 15.71 -7.26
N ARG A 111 -8.15 14.92 -8.18
CA ARG A 111 -9.59 14.63 -8.33
C ARG A 111 -10.47 15.83 -8.70
N MET A 112 -9.90 16.97 -9.02
CA MET A 112 -10.63 18.13 -9.53
C MET A 112 -10.75 18.06 -11.06
N LYS A 113 -11.76 18.72 -11.62
CA LYS A 113 -11.91 18.85 -13.08
C LYS A 113 -10.68 19.55 -13.67
N GLY A 114 -10.02 18.89 -14.62
CA GLY A 114 -8.76 19.39 -15.20
C GLY A 114 -7.52 19.19 -14.33
N GLY A 115 -7.66 18.60 -13.15
CA GLY A 115 -6.56 18.19 -12.28
C GLY A 115 -6.17 16.73 -12.46
N LEU A 116 -5.34 16.20 -11.54
CA LEU A 116 -4.91 14.81 -11.57
C LEU A 116 -6.06 13.85 -11.29
N SER A 117 -6.04 12.69 -11.93
CA SER A 117 -6.89 11.55 -11.58
C SER A 117 -6.64 11.08 -10.15
N GLY A 118 -7.66 10.57 -9.48
CA GLY A 118 -7.51 9.94 -8.17
C GLY A 118 -6.76 8.61 -8.18
N PHE A 119 -6.43 8.07 -9.36
CA PHE A 119 -5.74 6.81 -9.60
C PHE A 119 -4.61 7.00 -10.60
N PRO A 120 -3.57 6.14 -10.62
CA PRO A 120 -2.57 6.12 -11.68
C PRO A 120 -3.20 6.00 -13.08
N ARG A 121 -2.70 6.80 -14.03
CA ARG A 121 -3.13 6.83 -15.44
C ARG A 121 -1.91 6.98 -16.33
N ARG A 122 -1.84 6.18 -17.38
CA ARG A 122 -0.69 6.15 -18.32
C ARG A 122 -0.51 7.44 -19.09
N ASP A 123 -1.56 8.20 -19.28
CA ASP A 123 -1.53 9.50 -19.96
C ASP A 123 -1.16 10.68 -19.03
N GLU A 124 -1.05 10.44 -17.72
CA GLU A 124 -0.57 11.44 -16.76
C GLU A 124 0.94 11.39 -16.53
N SER A 125 1.55 10.20 -16.60
CA SER A 125 2.97 10.03 -16.25
C SER A 125 3.53 8.73 -16.80
N GLU A 126 4.80 8.76 -17.24
CA GLU A 126 5.57 7.56 -17.59
C GLU A 126 5.77 6.57 -16.41
N TYR A 127 5.66 7.06 -15.18
CA TYR A 127 5.73 6.25 -13.96
C TYR A 127 4.46 5.44 -13.71
N ASP A 128 3.35 5.79 -14.32
CA ASP A 128 2.08 5.08 -14.22
C ASP A 128 2.07 3.92 -15.22
N ALA A 129 2.68 2.79 -14.84
CA ALA A 129 2.88 1.64 -15.73
C ALA A 129 1.56 1.06 -16.27
N PHE A 130 0.46 1.18 -15.52
CA PHE A 130 -0.87 0.70 -15.88
C PHE A 130 -1.97 1.67 -15.43
N GLY A 131 -3.03 1.81 -16.21
CA GLY A 131 -4.24 2.54 -15.82
C GLY A 131 -5.09 1.68 -14.89
N VAL A 132 -5.40 2.21 -13.71
CA VAL A 132 -6.07 1.44 -12.65
C VAL A 132 -7.33 2.14 -12.15
N GLY A 133 -8.11 1.45 -11.33
CA GLY A 133 -9.39 1.90 -10.74
C GLY A 133 -10.23 0.72 -10.27
N HIS A 134 -10.19 -0.40 -10.99
CA HIS A 134 -10.86 -1.64 -10.59
C HIS A 134 -9.95 -2.49 -9.68
N SER A 135 -10.54 -3.15 -8.68
CA SER A 135 -9.83 -4.06 -7.79
C SER A 135 -9.41 -5.36 -8.49
N SER A 136 -8.40 -6.02 -7.93
CA SER A 136 -7.96 -7.37 -8.27
C SER A 136 -7.25 -7.51 -9.63
N THR A 137 -6.92 -6.40 -10.30
CA THR A 137 -6.37 -6.41 -11.66
C THR A 137 -4.84 -6.40 -11.73
N SER A 138 -4.17 -5.96 -10.66
CA SER A 138 -2.75 -5.65 -10.66
C SER A 138 -1.86 -6.85 -10.96
N ILE A 139 -2.18 -8.02 -10.41
CA ILE A 139 -1.35 -9.23 -10.57
C ILE A 139 -1.34 -9.69 -12.03
N SER A 140 -2.51 -9.75 -12.66
CA SER A 140 -2.62 -10.15 -14.07
C SER A 140 -1.96 -9.16 -15.01
N ALA A 141 -2.09 -7.84 -14.74
CA ALA A 141 -1.43 -6.79 -15.51
C ALA A 141 0.10 -6.88 -15.37
N ALA A 142 0.61 -7.02 -14.15
CA ALA A 142 2.04 -7.17 -13.88
C ALA A 142 2.60 -8.48 -14.47
N LEU A 143 1.83 -9.56 -14.44
CA LEU A 143 2.20 -10.81 -15.06
C LEU A 143 2.39 -10.66 -16.59
N GLY A 144 1.46 -9.98 -17.26
CA GLY A 144 1.60 -9.67 -18.68
C GLY A 144 2.85 -8.85 -19.00
N MET A 145 3.18 -7.86 -18.16
CA MET A 145 4.42 -7.08 -18.29
C MET A 145 5.65 -7.96 -18.09
N SER A 146 5.67 -8.84 -17.09
CA SER A 146 6.77 -9.77 -16.85
C SER A 146 6.99 -10.72 -18.04
N TYR A 147 5.93 -11.21 -18.67
CA TYR A 147 6.01 -11.98 -19.91
C TYR A 147 6.59 -11.17 -21.06
N ALA A 148 6.11 -9.94 -21.24
CA ALA A 148 6.58 -9.06 -22.31
C ALA A 148 8.08 -8.75 -22.14
N ALA A 149 8.52 -8.44 -20.91
CA ALA A 149 9.92 -8.21 -20.59
C ALA A 149 10.79 -9.42 -20.93
N LYS A 150 10.36 -10.62 -20.53
CA LYS A 150 11.06 -11.88 -20.84
C LYS A 150 11.16 -12.13 -22.33
N LEU A 151 10.09 -11.96 -23.10
CA LEU A 151 10.07 -12.14 -24.55
C LEU A 151 10.96 -11.14 -25.28
N ARG A 152 11.06 -9.92 -24.76
CA ARG A 152 11.89 -8.86 -25.33
C ARG A 152 13.34 -8.87 -24.85
N GLY A 153 13.70 -9.77 -23.91
CA GLY A 153 15.04 -9.84 -23.31
C GLY A 153 15.39 -8.61 -22.45
N ILE A 154 14.40 -7.91 -21.89
CA ILE A 154 14.59 -6.72 -21.05
C ILE A 154 14.68 -7.16 -19.59
N ASP A 155 15.73 -6.74 -18.87
CA ASP A 155 15.87 -6.98 -17.42
C ASP A 155 15.19 -5.85 -16.63
N GLU A 156 13.85 -5.80 -16.68
CA GLU A 156 13.04 -4.94 -15.83
C GLU A 156 12.41 -5.75 -14.69
N LYS A 157 12.29 -5.15 -13.53
CA LYS A 157 11.57 -5.74 -12.40
C LYS A 157 10.10 -5.33 -12.49
N VAL A 158 9.21 -6.30 -12.28
CA VAL A 158 7.77 -6.04 -12.32
C VAL A 158 7.17 -6.34 -10.95
N ILE A 159 6.54 -5.33 -10.39
CA ILE A 159 5.99 -5.34 -9.04
C ILE A 159 4.48 -5.07 -9.10
N ALA A 160 3.67 -5.93 -8.46
CA ALA A 160 2.26 -5.66 -8.20
C ALA A 160 2.07 -5.32 -6.71
N VAL A 161 1.38 -4.23 -6.42
CA VAL A 161 1.00 -3.83 -5.05
C VAL A 161 -0.49 -4.02 -4.90
N ILE A 162 -0.90 -4.97 -4.07
CA ILE A 162 -2.30 -5.36 -3.87
C ILE A 162 -2.67 -5.33 -2.39
N GLY A 163 -3.87 -4.83 -2.07
CA GLY A 163 -4.43 -4.89 -0.72
C GLY A 163 -5.03 -6.27 -0.42
N ASP A 164 -5.09 -6.61 0.86
CA ASP A 164 -5.70 -7.84 1.39
C ASP A 164 -7.15 -8.05 0.92
N GLY A 165 -7.96 -6.99 0.94
CA GLY A 165 -9.33 -7.05 0.41
C GLY A 165 -9.39 -7.29 -1.11
N ALA A 166 -8.55 -6.64 -1.90
CA ALA A 166 -8.51 -6.85 -3.35
C ALA A 166 -7.99 -8.24 -3.74
N LEU A 167 -7.16 -8.86 -2.89
CA LEU A 167 -6.65 -10.21 -3.10
C LEU A 167 -7.75 -11.27 -3.06
N THR A 168 -8.90 -10.99 -2.43
CA THR A 168 -10.04 -11.92 -2.38
C THR A 168 -10.77 -12.07 -3.71
N GLY A 169 -10.54 -11.18 -4.68
CA GLY A 169 -11.20 -11.23 -5.98
C GLY A 169 -10.70 -12.37 -6.88
N GLY A 170 -11.61 -12.98 -7.65
CA GLY A 170 -11.31 -14.12 -8.52
C GLY A 170 -10.17 -13.84 -9.50
N LEU A 171 -10.15 -12.65 -10.12
CA LEU A 171 -9.11 -12.26 -11.06
C LEU A 171 -7.70 -12.20 -10.40
N ALA A 172 -7.61 -11.79 -9.13
CA ALA A 172 -6.34 -11.84 -8.40
C ALA A 172 -5.88 -13.28 -8.16
N LEU A 173 -6.80 -14.17 -7.79
CA LEU A 173 -6.51 -15.60 -7.59
C LEU A 173 -6.10 -16.29 -8.89
N GLU A 174 -6.74 -15.97 -10.02
CA GLU A 174 -6.34 -16.45 -11.35
C GLU A 174 -4.94 -15.94 -11.72
N GLY A 175 -4.66 -14.66 -11.47
CA GLY A 175 -3.35 -14.07 -11.66
C GLY A 175 -2.26 -14.76 -10.85
N LEU A 176 -2.52 -15.06 -9.56
CA LEU A 176 -1.63 -15.84 -8.70
C LEU A 176 -1.39 -17.24 -9.28
N ASN A 177 -2.45 -17.97 -9.60
CA ASN A 177 -2.34 -19.31 -10.13
C ASN A 177 -1.48 -19.35 -11.40
N ASN A 178 -1.71 -18.44 -12.33
CA ASN A 178 -0.95 -18.36 -13.58
C ASN A 178 0.51 -17.94 -13.35
N ALA A 179 0.76 -16.94 -12.49
CA ALA A 179 2.12 -16.48 -12.17
C ALA A 179 2.97 -17.58 -11.52
N GLY A 180 2.37 -18.35 -10.62
CA GLY A 180 3.04 -19.48 -9.98
C GLY A 180 3.34 -20.62 -10.94
N ALA A 181 2.34 -21.06 -11.71
CA ALA A 181 2.47 -22.13 -12.68
C ALA A 181 3.52 -21.82 -13.77
N SER A 182 3.56 -20.58 -14.25
CA SER A 182 4.51 -20.11 -15.26
C SER A 182 5.90 -19.77 -14.70
N ARG A 183 6.07 -19.78 -13.40
CA ARG A 183 7.30 -19.35 -12.69
C ARG A 183 7.80 -17.97 -13.13
N SER A 184 6.87 -17.05 -13.37
CA SER A 184 7.17 -15.71 -13.84
C SER A 184 7.99 -14.91 -12.82
N ASP A 185 8.87 -14.04 -13.30
CA ASP A 185 9.67 -13.18 -12.44
C ASP A 185 8.85 -11.96 -12.04
N ILE A 186 8.02 -12.12 -11.01
CA ILE A 186 7.12 -11.11 -10.48
C ILE A 186 7.27 -11.01 -8.96
N LEU A 187 7.26 -9.77 -8.44
CA LEU A 187 7.17 -9.49 -7.01
C LEU A 187 5.77 -8.94 -6.70
N ILE A 188 5.05 -9.64 -5.83
CA ILE A 188 3.77 -9.18 -5.33
C ILE A 188 3.98 -8.63 -3.92
N ILE A 189 3.58 -7.40 -3.69
CA ILE A 189 3.52 -6.78 -2.37
C ILE A 189 2.08 -6.89 -1.88
N LEU A 190 1.85 -7.77 -0.92
CA LEU A 190 0.58 -7.86 -0.21
C LEU A 190 0.58 -6.83 0.91
N ASN A 191 -0.18 -5.77 0.74
CA ASN A 191 -0.38 -4.72 1.73
C ASN A 191 -1.60 -5.06 2.59
N ASP A 192 -1.37 -5.69 3.72
CA ASP A 192 -2.39 -6.13 4.66
C ASP A 192 -2.58 -5.08 5.77
N ASN A 193 -3.75 -4.51 5.83
CA ASN A 193 -4.17 -3.61 6.92
C ASN A 193 -5.48 -4.08 7.58
N ASN A 194 -5.90 -5.30 7.29
CA ASN A 194 -7.08 -5.94 7.83
C ASN A 194 -8.39 -5.15 7.58
N CYS A 195 -8.39 -4.32 6.54
CA CYS A 195 -9.50 -3.43 6.25
C CYS A 195 -9.54 -3.06 4.76
N SER A 196 -10.64 -3.36 4.11
CA SER A 196 -10.97 -2.82 2.77
C SER A 196 -11.58 -1.41 2.92
N ILE A 197 -12.84 -1.22 2.61
CA ILE A 197 -13.61 -0.06 3.06
C ILE A 197 -13.98 -0.29 4.52
N ASP A 198 -14.49 -1.47 4.84
CA ASP A 198 -14.78 -1.97 6.18
C ASP A 198 -13.85 -3.16 6.51
N LYS A 199 -14.02 -3.79 7.70
CA LYS A 199 -13.23 -4.95 8.12
C LYS A 199 -13.39 -6.10 7.14
N ASN A 200 -12.28 -6.75 6.82
CA ASN A 200 -12.31 -7.91 5.95
C ASN A 200 -12.93 -9.13 6.64
N THR A 201 -13.52 -10.03 5.86
CA THR A 201 -14.13 -11.27 6.30
C THR A 201 -13.80 -12.39 5.31
N GLY A 202 -14.02 -13.65 5.72
CA GLY A 202 -13.87 -14.83 4.89
C GLY A 202 -12.56 -15.59 5.05
N GLY A 203 -12.47 -16.76 4.44
CA GLY A 203 -11.39 -17.73 4.69
C GLY A 203 -9.99 -17.23 4.36
N LEU A 204 -9.82 -16.37 3.36
CA LEU A 204 -8.51 -15.77 3.06
C LEU A 204 -8.07 -14.79 4.15
N HIS A 205 -9.00 -13.99 4.68
CA HIS A 205 -8.74 -13.12 5.82
C HIS A 205 -8.31 -13.93 7.05
N ASP A 206 -9.05 -14.98 7.41
CA ASP A 206 -8.74 -15.86 8.54
C ASP A 206 -7.38 -16.54 8.37
N TYR A 207 -7.04 -16.93 7.15
CA TYR A 207 -5.73 -17.48 6.80
C TYR A 207 -4.60 -16.47 7.02
N LEU A 208 -4.74 -15.22 6.54
CA LEU A 208 -3.75 -14.17 6.74
C LEU A 208 -3.59 -13.80 8.22
N LEU A 209 -4.70 -13.71 8.95
CA LEU A 209 -4.71 -13.46 10.39
C LEU A 209 -3.95 -14.56 11.14
N LYS A 210 -4.18 -15.84 10.79
CA LYS A 210 -3.45 -16.96 11.39
C LYS A 210 -1.95 -16.86 11.19
N ILE A 211 -1.48 -16.51 9.97
CA ILE A 211 -0.06 -16.33 9.68
C ILE A 211 0.55 -15.22 10.55
N THR A 212 -0.15 -14.10 10.71
CA THR A 212 0.38 -12.94 11.45
C THR A 212 0.43 -13.16 12.95
N THR A 213 -0.44 -14.01 13.48
CA THR A 213 -0.57 -14.27 14.93
C THR A 213 0.17 -15.51 15.43
N ASP A 214 0.64 -16.40 14.54
CA ASP A 214 1.31 -17.66 14.94
C ASP A 214 2.73 -17.38 15.51
N PRO A 215 2.99 -17.68 16.80
CA PRO A 215 4.29 -17.46 17.43
C PRO A 215 5.41 -18.30 16.82
N THR A 216 5.09 -19.52 16.37
CA THR A 216 6.07 -20.46 15.83
C THR A 216 6.51 -19.99 14.43
N TYR A 217 5.56 -19.56 13.62
CA TYR A 217 5.85 -18.94 12.32
C TYR A 217 6.76 -17.72 12.49
N ASN A 218 6.45 -16.83 13.42
CA ASN A 218 7.23 -15.63 13.67
C ASN A 218 8.66 -15.94 14.14
N ARG A 219 8.87 -16.99 14.93
CA ARG A 219 10.20 -17.45 15.38
C ARG A 219 11.04 -17.99 14.21
N ILE A 220 10.45 -18.80 13.34
CA ILE A 220 11.13 -19.36 12.16
C ILE A 220 11.46 -18.27 11.16
N LYS A 221 10.52 -17.37 10.90
CA LYS A 221 10.69 -16.20 10.03
C LYS A 221 11.91 -15.39 10.45
N ASN A 222 12.02 -15.03 11.72
CA ASN A 222 13.14 -14.22 12.22
C ASN A 222 14.49 -14.91 11.98
N LYS A 223 14.59 -16.22 12.22
CA LYS A 223 15.79 -17.01 11.93
C LYS A 223 16.17 -17.02 10.45
N ILE A 224 15.18 -17.06 9.55
CA ILE A 224 15.42 -17.00 8.09
C ILE A 224 15.93 -15.62 7.69
N TRP A 225 15.33 -14.55 8.23
CA TRP A 225 15.76 -13.18 7.95
C TRP A 225 17.17 -12.88 8.47
N GLU A 226 17.52 -13.36 9.66
CA GLU A 226 18.89 -13.25 10.20
C GLU A 226 19.92 -13.92 9.29
N LYS A 227 19.67 -15.17 8.87
CA LYS A 227 20.56 -15.91 7.99
C LYS A 227 20.70 -15.31 6.58
N MET A 228 19.69 -14.64 6.06
CA MET A 228 19.77 -13.94 4.76
C MET A 228 20.68 -12.70 4.80
N GLY A 229 21.07 -12.22 6.00
CA GLY A 229 21.97 -11.09 6.19
C GLY A 229 23.46 -11.40 5.95
N GLU A 230 23.88 -12.68 5.98
CA GLU A 230 25.27 -13.08 5.80
C GLU A 230 25.58 -13.43 4.33
N GLY A 231 26.33 -12.56 3.65
CA GLY A 231 26.55 -12.58 2.21
C GLY A 231 27.20 -13.84 1.59
N ARG A 232 27.74 -14.78 2.39
CA ARG A 232 28.30 -16.06 1.91
C ARG A 232 27.29 -17.18 1.72
N LEU A 233 26.05 -17.01 2.19
CA LEU A 233 25.00 -18.02 2.08
C LEU A 233 24.11 -17.84 0.83
N ARG A 234 24.28 -16.76 0.08
CA ARG A 234 23.42 -16.41 -1.07
C ARG A 234 23.45 -17.50 -2.17
N GLU A 235 24.62 -17.99 -2.53
CA GLU A 235 24.78 -19.07 -3.55
C GLU A 235 24.32 -20.44 -3.03
N LYS A 236 24.66 -20.77 -1.77
CA LYS A 236 24.23 -22.03 -1.18
C LYS A 236 22.71 -22.11 -0.96
N MET A 237 22.06 -21.00 -0.60
CA MET A 237 20.61 -20.98 -0.48
C MET A 237 19.87 -20.96 -1.82
N GLN A 238 20.41 -20.37 -2.87
CA GLN A 238 19.83 -20.52 -4.21
C GLN A 238 19.82 -21.98 -4.67
N ASN A 239 20.85 -22.75 -4.32
CA ASN A 239 20.94 -24.18 -4.61
C ASN A 239 20.11 -25.03 -3.63
N LEU A 240 20.03 -24.65 -2.35
CA LEU A 240 19.23 -25.35 -1.34
C LEU A 240 17.73 -25.17 -1.56
N VAL A 241 17.29 -23.98 -1.97
CA VAL A 241 15.89 -23.70 -2.35
C VAL A 241 15.50 -24.40 -3.67
N ARG A 242 16.49 -24.74 -4.51
CA ARG A 242 16.26 -25.58 -5.70
C ARG A 242 16.17 -27.08 -5.38
N SER A 243 16.80 -27.57 -4.34
CA SER A 243 16.93 -29.01 -4.05
C SER A 243 16.09 -29.51 -2.90
N THR A 244 15.62 -28.66 -2.01
CA THR A 244 14.69 -29.04 -0.94
C THR A 244 13.27 -28.59 -1.33
N LYS A 245 12.41 -29.55 -1.65
CA LYS A 245 10.98 -29.43 -1.35
C LYS A 245 10.94 -28.88 0.05
N SER A 246 10.34 -27.71 0.24
CA SER A 246 10.42 -26.91 1.46
C SER A 246 9.67 -27.57 2.62
N SER A 247 10.17 -28.68 3.15
CA SER A 247 9.58 -29.42 4.26
C SER A 247 9.49 -28.60 5.57
N LEU A 248 10.22 -27.48 5.68
CA LEU A 248 10.18 -26.65 6.89
C LEU A 248 9.09 -25.56 6.87
N VAL A 249 8.48 -25.28 5.71
CA VAL A 249 7.32 -24.37 5.58
C VAL A 249 6.04 -25.19 5.38
N ASP A 250 6.16 -26.40 4.85
CA ASP A 250 5.04 -27.33 4.61
C ASP A 250 4.51 -27.96 5.90
N ASP A 251 5.29 -27.99 7.00
CA ASP A 251 4.87 -28.51 8.32
C ASP A 251 3.78 -27.63 8.98
N PHE A 252 3.54 -26.41 8.48
CA PHE A 252 2.47 -25.53 8.94
C PHE A 252 1.21 -25.57 8.07
N GLY A 253 0.88 -26.73 7.51
CA GLY A 253 -0.36 -26.94 6.75
C GLY A 253 -0.37 -26.15 5.45
N GLY A 254 0.42 -26.60 4.47
CA GLY A 254 0.54 -26.12 3.10
C GLY A 254 0.17 -24.65 2.91
N SER A 255 1.13 -23.72 2.92
CA SER A 255 0.79 -22.33 2.74
C SER A 255 0.10 -22.17 1.39
N LEU A 256 -1.04 -21.49 1.33
CA LEU A 256 -1.78 -21.22 0.09
C LEU A 256 -0.83 -20.71 -1.01
N PHE A 257 0.00 -19.77 -0.70
CA PHE A 257 0.96 -19.18 -1.65
C PHE A 257 2.05 -20.17 -2.08
N GLY A 258 2.52 -21.02 -1.16
CA GLY A 258 3.47 -22.08 -1.47
C GLY A 258 2.87 -23.14 -2.41
N SER A 259 1.63 -23.55 -2.18
CA SER A 259 0.90 -24.47 -3.05
C SER A 259 0.68 -23.90 -4.46
N LEU A 260 0.56 -22.58 -4.57
CA LEU A 260 0.51 -21.87 -5.86
C LEU A 260 1.89 -21.64 -6.49
N GLY A 261 2.98 -22.11 -5.87
CA GLY A 261 4.35 -21.99 -6.42
C GLY A 261 5.07 -20.70 -6.10
N PHE A 262 4.57 -19.88 -5.17
CA PHE A 262 5.24 -18.66 -4.73
C PHE A 262 6.20 -18.92 -3.57
N ARG A 263 7.30 -18.17 -3.56
CA ARG A 263 8.07 -17.97 -2.33
C ARG A 263 7.45 -16.82 -1.55
N TYR A 264 7.06 -17.12 -0.33
CA TYR A 264 6.42 -16.17 0.57
C TYR A 264 7.42 -15.62 1.58
N PHE A 265 7.41 -14.29 1.77
CA PHE A 265 8.26 -13.54 2.68
C PHE A 265 7.42 -12.61 3.55
N GLY A 266 7.77 -12.52 4.82
CA GLY A 266 7.03 -11.67 5.76
C GLY A 266 6.27 -12.52 6.79
N PRO A 267 5.27 -11.96 7.46
CA PRO A 267 4.91 -10.55 7.41
C PRO A 267 6.00 -9.64 8.02
N ILE A 268 6.13 -8.44 7.47
CA ILE A 268 6.99 -7.37 8.01
C ILE A 268 6.14 -6.16 8.39
N ASP A 269 6.67 -5.29 9.25
CA ASP A 269 6.04 -3.98 9.49
C ASP A 269 6.21 -3.10 8.25
N GLY A 270 5.12 -2.87 7.53
CA GLY A 270 5.07 -2.04 6.32
C GLY A 270 5.09 -0.54 6.62
N ASN A 271 4.99 -0.14 7.89
CA ASN A 271 5.15 1.24 8.35
C ASN A 271 6.52 1.52 9.02
N ASP A 272 7.42 0.53 9.00
CA ASP A 272 8.84 0.75 9.28
C ASP A 272 9.62 0.81 7.96
N ILE A 273 10.06 2.00 7.57
CA ILE A 273 10.81 2.21 6.33
C ILE A 273 12.09 1.37 6.28
N ASN A 274 12.76 1.14 7.40
CA ASN A 274 13.99 0.35 7.45
C ASN A 274 13.71 -1.14 7.20
N ALA A 275 12.64 -1.67 7.78
CA ALA A 275 12.17 -3.03 7.51
C ALA A 275 11.79 -3.20 6.04
N VAL A 276 11.04 -2.23 5.48
CA VAL A 276 10.64 -2.20 4.06
C VAL A 276 11.86 -2.18 3.15
N LEU A 277 12.81 -1.26 3.35
CA LEU A 277 14.03 -1.17 2.55
C LEU A 277 14.87 -2.46 2.61
N THR A 278 15.01 -3.02 3.80
CA THR A 278 15.77 -4.26 4.00
C THR A 278 15.12 -5.42 3.22
N ALA A 279 13.80 -5.56 3.31
CA ALA A 279 13.08 -6.59 2.59
C ALA A 279 13.17 -6.41 1.07
N LEU A 280 12.85 -5.21 0.57
CA LEU A 280 12.86 -4.93 -0.87
C LEU A 280 14.26 -5.10 -1.48
N THR A 281 15.31 -4.62 -0.81
CA THR A 281 16.70 -4.78 -1.28
C THR A 281 17.09 -6.25 -1.39
N ARG A 282 16.68 -7.09 -0.42
CA ARG A 282 16.94 -8.53 -0.45
C ARG A 282 16.16 -9.27 -1.55
N LEU A 283 14.95 -8.80 -1.84
CA LEU A 283 14.05 -9.45 -2.81
C LEU A 283 14.28 -8.97 -4.25
N LYS A 284 14.88 -7.80 -4.47
CA LYS A 284 15.06 -7.19 -5.78
C LYS A 284 15.69 -8.13 -6.80
N ASP A 285 16.76 -8.82 -6.41
CA ASP A 285 17.56 -9.67 -7.30
C ASP A 285 17.14 -11.15 -7.30
N LEU A 286 16.19 -11.54 -6.46
CA LEU A 286 15.66 -12.89 -6.47
C LEU A 286 14.79 -13.08 -7.72
N LYS A 287 14.87 -14.25 -8.36
CA LYS A 287 14.08 -14.58 -9.56
C LYS A 287 12.89 -15.47 -9.22
N GLY A 288 11.89 -15.48 -10.11
CA GLY A 288 10.66 -16.27 -9.99
C GLY A 288 9.59 -15.61 -9.12
N PRO A 289 8.42 -16.24 -8.96
CA PRO A 289 7.27 -15.65 -8.28
C PRO A 289 7.52 -15.49 -6.77
N ARG A 290 7.30 -14.29 -6.25
CA ARG A 290 7.56 -13.90 -4.85
C ARG A 290 6.41 -13.08 -4.32
N ILE A 291 6.06 -13.31 -3.05
CA ILE A 291 5.13 -12.47 -2.29
C ILE A 291 5.88 -11.90 -1.09
N LEU A 292 5.85 -10.58 -0.93
CA LEU A 292 6.20 -9.90 0.31
C LEU A 292 4.92 -9.46 1.01
N HIS A 293 4.64 -10.06 2.16
CA HIS A 293 3.52 -9.68 3.01
C HIS A 293 3.96 -8.55 3.94
N THR A 294 3.26 -7.42 3.88
CA THR A 294 3.52 -6.24 4.72
C THR A 294 2.27 -5.92 5.53
N ILE A 295 2.44 -5.72 6.84
CA ILE A 295 1.36 -5.27 7.72
C ILE A 295 1.45 -3.76 7.83
N THR A 296 0.37 -3.07 7.51
CA THR A 296 0.29 -1.62 7.59
C THR A 296 -0.89 -1.16 8.43
N LYS A 297 -0.85 0.07 8.89
CA LYS A 297 -1.95 0.71 9.60
C LYS A 297 -2.64 1.72 8.71
N LYS A 298 -3.89 1.46 8.35
CA LYS A 298 -4.70 2.41 7.57
C LYS A 298 -4.84 3.73 8.33
N GLY A 299 -4.57 4.85 7.66
CA GLY A 299 -4.59 6.16 8.30
C GLY A 299 -3.35 6.53 9.11
N LYS A 300 -2.26 5.76 9.01
CA LYS A 300 -1.00 5.93 9.76
C LYS A 300 -0.53 7.37 9.82
N GLY A 301 -0.23 7.84 11.04
CA GLY A 301 0.29 9.19 11.30
C GLY A 301 -0.78 10.29 11.38
N TYR A 302 -2.08 9.93 11.27
CA TYR A 302 -3.18 10.86 11.47
C TYR A 302 -4.19 10.27 12.45
N ALA A 303 -4.16 10.73 13.70
CA ALA A 303 -4.92 10.14 14.80
C ALA A 303 -6.42 9.94 14.53
N PRO A 304 -7.16 10.88 13.90
CA PRO A 304 -8.56 10.65 13.55
C PRO A 304 -8.76 9.49 12.58
N ALA A 305 -7.85 9.32 11.60
CA ALA A 305 -7.93 8.26 10.60
C ALA A 305 -7.53 6.90 11.18
N GLU A 306 -6.59 6.86 12.11
CA GLU A 306 -6.20 5.65 12.83
C GLU A 306 -7.32 5.16 13.76
N ALA A 307 -8.06 6.09 14.38
CA ALA A 307 -9.16 5.77 15.29
C ALA A 307 -10.41 5.23 14.56
N ASN A 308 -10.69 5.69 13.34
CA ASN A 308 -11.84 5.26 12.55
C ASN A 308 -11.50 5.10 11.07
N PRO A 309 -10.81 4.02 10.68
CA PRO A 309 -10.31 3.82 9.32
C PRO A 309 -11.42 3.69 8.27
N THR A 310 -12.63 3.29 8.64
CA THR A 310 -13.79 3.21 7.74
C THR A 310 -14.27 4.60 7.33
N VAL A 311 -14.50 5.47 8.28
CA VAL A 311 -14.93 6.87 8.03
C VAL A 311 -13.85 7.64 7.27
N TRP A 312 -12.57 7.40 7.61
CA TRP A 312 -11.42 8.09 7.04
C TRP A 312 -10.87 7.40 5.78
N HIS A 313 -11.56 6.43 5.25
CA HIS A 313 -11.23 5.90 3.92
C HIS A 313 -11.31 7.01 2.85
N ALA A 314 -12.42 7.76 2.84
CA ALA A 314 -12.64 8.94 2.00
C ALA A 314 -13.50 9.97 2.74
N PRO A 315 -12.90 10.76 3.65
CA PRO A 315 -13.64 11.49 4.71
C PRO A 315 -14.45 12.69 4.24
N GLY A 316 -14.33 13.12 2.99
CA GLY A 316 -14.81 14.42 2.55
C GLY A 316 -13.82 15.53 2.93
N ARG A 317 -14.28 16.80 2.98
CA ARG A 317 -13.46 17.94 3.45
C ARG A 317 -13.39 17.94 4.97
N PHE A 318 -12.25 18.35 5.51
CA PHE A 318 -12.04 18.38 6.96
C PHE A 318 -11.00 19.44 7.35
N VAL A 319 -10.94 19.77 8.62
CA VAL A 319 -9.92 20.63 9.23
C VAL A 319 -8.74 19.74 9.65
N PRO A 320 -7.53 19.90 9.07
CA PRO A 320 -6.41 19.00 9.34
C PRO A 320 -6.01 18.91 10.83
N GLU A 321 -6.06 20.03 11.53
CA GLU A 321 -5.61 20.15 12.92
C GLU A 321 -6.52 19.44 13.91
N THR A 322 -7.83 19.45 13.64
CA THR A 322 -8.86 18.93 14.57
C THR A 322 -9.46 17.61 14.11
N GLY A 323 -9.39 17.30 12.81
CA GLY A 323 -10.13 16.19 12.22
C GLY A 323 -11.63 16.47 12.10
N GLU A 324 -12.08 17.70 12.32
CA GLU A 324 -13.48 18.07 12.15
C GLU A 324 -13.86 17.97 10.67
N ARG A 325 -14.86 17.14 10.36
CA ARG A 325 -15.37 16.97 9.00
C ARG A 325 -16.32 18.09 8.64
N LEU A 326 -16.02 18.77 7.54
CA LEU A 326 -16.82 19.88 7.06
C LEU A 326 -18.04 19.34 6.29
N PRO A 327 -19.22 19.96 6.47
CA PRO A 327 -20.42 19.55 5.73
C PRO A 327 -20.19 19.72 4.22
N GLY A 328 -20.51 18.69 3.46
CA GLY A 328 -20.54 18.75 2.00
C GLY A 328 -21.81 19.44 1.53
N LYS A 329 -21.71 20.32 0.54
CA LYS A 329 -22.89 20.78 -0.20
C LYS A 329 -23.40 19.62 -1.05
N ARG A 330 -24.57 19.07 -0.72
CA ARG A 330 -25.28 18.10 -1.56
C ARG A 330 -26.46 18.81 -2.23
N PRO A 331 -26.38 19.16 -3.51
CA PRO A 331 -27.46 19.83 -4.20
C PRO A 331 -28.68 18.91 -4.45
N ALA A 332 -28.49 17.60 -4.44
CA ALA A 332 -29.51 16.58 -4.61
C ALA A 332 -29.09 15.26 -3.92
N ASP A 333 -30.05 14.38 -3.69
CA ASP A 333 -29.81 13.04 -3.21
C ASP A 333 -29.04 12.22 -4.28
N ARG A 334 -28.15 11.34 -3.83
CA ARG A 334 -27.41 10.46 -4.74
C ARG A 334 -28.31 9.30 -5.19
N TYR A 335 -28.18 8.86 -6.43
CA TYR A 335 -28.95 7.73 -6.96
C TYR A 335 -28.90 6.49 -6.07
N GLN A 336 -27.73 6.15 -5.52
CA GLN A 336 -27.59 5.00 -4.63
C GLN A 336 -28.31 5.17 -3.29
N ASP A 337 -28.41 6.38 -2.77
CA ASP A 337 -29.13 6.67 -1.51
C ASP A 337 -30.63 6.50 -1.74
N VAL A 338 -31.16 7.05 -2.85
CA VAL A 338 -32.57 6.91 -3.26
C VAL A 338 -32.89 5.44 -3.53
N PHE A 339 -32.04 4.74 -4.30
CA PHE A 339 -32.22 3.32 -4.58
C PHE A 339 -32.27 2.48 -3.29
N GLY A 340 -31.33 2.70 -2.37
CA GLY A 340 -31.29 1.98 -1.10
C GLY A 340 -32.52 2.23 -0.24
N GLN A 341 -33.03 3.46 -0.24
CA GLN A 341 -34.25 3.79 0.49
C GLN A 341 -35.49 3.13 -0.12
N VAL A 342 -35.65 3.21 -1.44
CA VAL A 342 -36.77 2.55 -2.16
C VAL A 342 -36.70 1.04 -1.97
N LEU A 343 -35.52 0.43 -2.06
CA LEU A 343 -35.38 -1.00 -1.83
C LEU A 343 -35.78 -1.42 -0.42
N LEU A 344 -35.41 -0.61 0.60
CA LEU A 344 -35.82 -0.84 1.98
C LEU A 344 -37.34 -0.73 2.17
N GLU A 345 -37.98 0.23 1.50
CA GLU A 345 -39.43 0.40 1.54
C GLU A 345 -40.15 -0.78 0.89
N LEU A 346 -39.68 -1.22 -0.28
CA LEU A 346 -40.23 -2.39 -0.96
C LEU A 346 -40.06 -3.68 -0.14
N ALA A 347 -38.90 -3.90 0.48
CA ALA A 347 -38.66 -5.05 1.35
C ALA A 347 -39.53 -5.06 2.63
N LYS A 348 -40.04 -3.92 3.07
CA LYS A 348 -41.04 -3.84 4.16
C LYS A 348 -42.46 -4.17 3.71
N MET A 349 -42.73 -4.07 2.42
CA MET A 349 -44.07 -4.33 1.83
C MET A 349 -44.22 -5.79 1.36
N ASP A 350 -43.11 -6.49 1.20
CA ASP A 350 -43.07 -7.87 0.69
C ASP A 350 -41.95 -8.66 1.43
N ASP A 351 -42.35 -9.66 2.17
CA ASP A 351 -41.50 -10.48 3.05
C ASP A 351 -40.91 -11.73 2.36
N ARG A 352 -41.08 -11.85 1.04
CA ARG A 352 -40.52 -12.92 0.20
C ARG A 352 -39.07 -12.70 -0.17
#